data_d289632f3ca2a549d710ae2c013982e1
#
_entry.id   d289632f3ca2a549d710ae2c013982e1
#
_cell.length_a   1.000
_cell.length_b   1.000
_cell.length_c   1.000
_cell.angle_alpha   90.00
_cell.angle_beta   90.00
_cell.angle_gamma   90.00
#
_symmetry.space_group_name_H-M   'P 1'
#
loop_
_entity.id
_entity.type
_entity.pdbx_description
1 polymer ?
#
loop_
_entity_poly.entity_id
_entity_poly.type
_entity_poly.pdbx_seq_one_letter_code
_entity_poly.pdbx_strand_id
1 'polypeptide(L)' 'VFNIEIDSGITFMQLWIWTSSGTEAVVVWADEELEGVYKNSTITVYGVGDGTFSGTNAFGAEIVQPQIAADFIEF' A
#
# COMPACT_ATOMS: atom_id res chain seq x y z
N VAL A 1 8.01 -0.79 -0.39
CA VAL A 1 6.97 -1.73 -0.87
C VAL A 1 7.39 -3.14 -0.51
N PHE A 2 6.64 -3.82 0.31
CA PHE A 2 6.93 -5.23 0.62
C PHE A 2 5.96 -6.20 -0.06
N ASN A 3 4.90 -5.69 -0.64
CA ASN A 3 3.97 -6.47 -1.45
C ASN A 3 3.33 -5.57 -2.51
N ILE A 4 3.08 -6.12 -3.69
CA ILE A 4 2.42 -5.42 -4.78
C ILE A 4 1.56 -6.40 -5.57
N GLU A 5 0.35 -5.96 -5.91
CA GLU A 5 -0.60 -6.74 -6.70
C GLU A 5 -1.35 -5.82 -7.65
N ILE A 6 -1.45 -6.24 -8.91
CA ILE A 6 -2.17 -5.51 -9.94
C ILE A 6 -3.35 -6.37 -10.38
N ASP A 7 -4.54 -5.80 -10.33
CA ASP A 7 -5.76 -6.49 -10.71
C ASP A 7 -6.76 -5.50 -11.33
N SER A 8 -7.24 -5.80 -12.53
CA SER A 8 -8.30 -5.05 -13.22
C SER A 8 -8.00 -3.55 -13.39
N GLY A 9 -6.75 -3.19 -13.64
CA GLY A 9 -6.34 -1.80 -13.81
C GLY A 9 -6.10 -1.04 -12.51
N ILE A 10 -6.13 -1.73 -11.37
CA ILE A 10 -5.87 -1.15 -10.06
C ILE A 10 -4.62 -1.78 -9.48
N THR A 11 -3.75 -0.97 -8.92
CA THR A 11 -2.56 -1.42 -8.20
C THR A 11 -2.78 -1.31 -6.71
N PHE A 12 -2.57 -2.40 -5.98
CA PHE A 12 -2.56 -2.45 -4.53
C PHE A 12 -1.15 -2.72 -4.05
N MET A 13 -0.70 -1.94 -3.07
CA MET A 13 0.64 -2.08 -2.50
C MET A 13 0.56 -2.10 -0.99
N GLN A 14 1.46 -2.85 -0.38
CA GLN A 14 1.68 -2.78 1.06
C GLN A 14 3.07 -2.22 1.31
N LEU A 15 3.14 -1.18 2.13
CA LEU A 15 4.37 -0.46 2.41
C LEU A 15 4.61 -0.32 3.89
N TRP A 16 5.89 -0.21 4.25
CA TRP A 16 6.29 0.26 5.57
C TRP A 16 6.51 1.76 5.50
N ILE A 17 5.90 2.50 6.41
CA ILE A 17 6.13 3.94 6.56
C ILE A 17 6.75 4.23 7.92
N TRP A 18 7.51 5.32 7.97
CA TRP A 18 8.12 5.80 9.20
C TRP A 18 7.17 6.80 9.86
N THR A 19 6.86 6.56 11.13
CA THR A 19 6.01 7.44 11.93
C THR A 19 6.74 7.86 13.20
N SER A 20 6.13 8.77 13.96
CA SER A 20 6.67 9.16 15.27
C SER A 20 6.70 8.01 16.27
N SER A 21 5.91 6.97 16.03
CA SER A 21 5.82 5.78 16.88
C SER A 21 6.65 4.60 16.37
N GLY A 22 7.38 4.76 15.25
CA GLY A 22 8.15 3.70 14.61
C GLY A 22 7.71 3.46 13.17
N THR A 23 7.71 2.21 12.73
CA THR A 23 7.23 1.84 11.40
C THR A 23 5.84 1.24 11.48
N GLU A 24 5.01 1.56 10.49
CA GLU A 24 3.68 1.01 10.33
C GLU A 24 3.48 0.50 8.92
N ALA A 25 2.72 -0.60 8.79
CA ALA A 25 2.31 -1.11 7.49
C ALA A 25 1.06 -0.36 7.04
N VAL A 26 1.07 0.08 5.80
CA VAL A 26 -0.09 0.73 5.18
C VAL A 26 -0.41 0.08 3.85
N VAL A 27 -1.68 0.13 3.46
CA VAL A 27 -2.14 -0.28 2.15
C VAL A 27 -2.33 0.97 1.30
N VAL A 28 -1.76 0.96 0.11
CA VAL A 28 -1.92 2.04 -0.87
C VAL A 28 -2.54 1.47 -2.12
N TRP A 29 -3.57 2.10 -2.64
CA TRP A 29 -4.12 1.71 -3.93
C TRP A 29 -4.10 2.88 -4.90
N ALA A 30 -3.92 2.57 -6.18
CA ALA A 30 -3.94 3.52 -7.27
C ALA A 30 -4.88 3.00 -8.35
N ASP A 31 -5.68 3.89 -8.93
CA ASP A 31 -6.65 3.56 -9.99
C ASP A 31 -5.95 3.51 -11.36
N GLU A 32 -4.80 2.84 -11.39
CA GLU A 32 -4.02 2.60 -12.60
C GLU A 32 -3.05 1.45 -12.37
N GLU A 33 -2.59 0.84 -13.45
CA GLU A 33 -1.51 -0.13 -13.40
C GLU A 33 -0.18 0.62 -13.38
N LEU A 34 0.60 0.43 -12.32
CA LEU A 34 1.89 1.09 -12.16
C LEU A 34 3.01 0.21 -12.68
N GLU A 35 3.75 0.72 -13.67
CA GLU A 35 4.97 0.09 -14.14
C GLU A 35 6.17 0.68 -13.43
N GLY A 36 7.20 -0.15 -13.18
CA GLY A 36 8.43 0.29 -12.54
C GLY A 36 8.42 0.26 -11.01
N VAL A 37 7.30 -0.10 -10.40
CA VAL A 37 7.22 -0.32 -8.95
C VAL A 37 7.30 -1.83 -8.68
N TYR A 38 8.25 -2.23 -7.88
CA TYR A 38 8.51 -3.63 -7.57
C TYR A 38 8.54 -3.85 -6.06
N LYS A 39 8.42 -5.10 -5.66
CA LYS A 39 8.69 -5.49 -4.27
C LYS A 39 10.08 -5.01 -3.85
N ASN A 40 10.17 -4.44 -2.68
CA ASN A 40 11.36 -3.77 -2.11
C ASN A 40 11.69 -2.40 -2.72
N SER A 41 10.84 -1.86 -3.60
CA SER A 41 11.00 -0.48 -4.07
C SER A 41 10.70 0.53 -2.95
N THR A 42 11.40 1.65 -3.00
CA THR A 42 11.08 2.82 -2.17
C THR A 42 10.37 3.84 -3.03
N ILE A 43 9.20 4.27 -2.59
CA ILE A 43 8.36 5.21 -3.34
C ILE A 43 7.86 6.33 -2.44
N THR A 44 7.45 7.42 -3.05
CA THR A 44 6.75 8.51 -2.38
C THR A 44 5.31 8.54 -2.87
N VAL A 45 4.37 8.53 -1.95
CA VAL A 45 2.94 8.51 -2.25
C VAL A 45 2.30 9.82 -1.82
N TYR A 46 1.59 10.44 -2.75
CA TYR A 46 0.75 11.60 -2.49
C TYR A 46 -0.71 11.16 -2.63
N GLY A 47 -1.46 11.25 -1.55
CA GLY A 47 -2.83 10.79 -1.56
C GLY A 47 -3.56 11.17 -0.28
N VAL A 48 -4.74 10.60 -0.12
CA VAL A 48 -5.61 10.87 1.03
C VAL A 48 -5.91 9.57 1.77
N GLY A 49 -6.12 9.69 3.07
CA GLY A 49 -6.55 8.57 3.87
C GLY A 49 -7.93 8.08 3.41
N ASP A 50 -8.06 6.78 3.24
CA ASP A 50 -9.26 6.12 2.72
C ASP A 50 -9.71 5.00 3.67
N GLY A 51 -9.82 5.31 4.95
CA GLY A 51 -10.25 4.36 5.96
C GLY A 51 -9.22 3.28 6.26
N THR A 52 -9.70 2.07 6.44
CA THR A 52 -8.85 0.93 6.78
C THR A 52 -9.08 -0.22 5.80
N PHE A 53 -8.03 -0.98 5.58
CA PHE A 53 -8.08 -2.24 4.88
C PHE A 53 -8.10 -3.38 5.89
N SER A 54 -9.02 -4.31 5.72
CA SER A 54 -9.11 -5.52 6.53
C SER A 54 -8.90 -6.75 5.67
N GLY A 55 -8.12 -7.68 6.15
CA GLY A 55 -7.82 -8.91 5.42
C GLY A 55 -7.33 -10.01 6.34
N THR A 56 -6.94 -11.12 5.76
CA THR A 56 -6.43 -12.27 6.48
C THR A 56 -5.01 -12.55 6.01
N ASN A 57 -4.09 -12.72 6.95
CA ASN A 57 -2.72 -13.08 6.59
C ASN A 57 -2.59 -14.59 6.31
N ALA A 58 -1.38 -15.04 5.96
CA ALA A 58 -1.11 -16.43 5.62
C ALA A 58 -1.37 -17.43 6.78
N PHE A 59 -1.44 -16.93 8.00
CA PHE A 59 -1.71 -17.74 9.19
C PHE A 59 -3.18 -17.72 9.61
N GLY A 60 -4.06 -17.08 8.82
CA GLY A 60 -5.47 -16.96 9.12
C GLY A 60 -5.82 -15.85 10.12
N ALA A 61 -4.85 -15.07 10.58
CA ALA A 61 -5.13 -13.96 11.49
C ALA A 61 -5.65 -12.76 10.71
N GLU A 62 -6.65 -12.09 11.26
CA GLU A 62 -7.17 -10.86 10.68
C GLU A 62 -6.18 -9.73 10.87
N ILE A 63 -5.94 -8.98 9.80
CA ILE A 63 -5.11 -7.78 9.83
C ILE A 63 -5.94 -6.58 9.42
N VAL A 64 -5.70 -5.46 10.10
CA VAL A 64 -6.33 -4.17 9.80
C VAL A 64 -5.21 -3.14 9.63
N GLN A 65 -5.18 -2.48 8.49
CA GLN A 65 -4.14 -1.51 8.15
C GLN A 65 -4.77 -0.24 7.61
N PRO A 66 -4.18 0.94 7.87
CA PRO A 66 -4.61 2.17 7.23
C PRO A 66 -4.51 2.03 5.70
N GLN A 67 -5.49 2.58 5.00
CA GLN A 67 -5.55 2.56 3.55
C GLN A 67 -5.44 3.98 3.00
N ILE A 68 -4.65 4.14 1.95
CA ILE A 68 -4.43 5.43 1.28
C ILE A 68 -4.84 5.29 -0.17
N ALA A 69 -5.70 6.20 -0.64
CA ALA A 69 -6.00 6.35 -2.05
C ALA A 69 -4.94 7.28 -2.66
N ALA A 70 -4.12 6.74 -3.55
CA ALA A 70 -3.03 7.50 -4.15
C ALA A 70 -3.51 8.38 -5.29
N ASP A 71 -3.15 9.67 -5.24
CA ASP A 71 -3.36 10.60 -6.34
C ASP A 71 -2.15 10.62 -7.27
N PHE A 72 -0.95 10.45 -6.70
CA PHE A 72 0.30 10.46 -7.44
C PHE A 72 1.35 9.63 -6.69
N ILE A 73 2.14 8.89 -7.45
CA ILE A 73 3.25 8.10 -6.89
C ILE A 73 4.52 8.45 -7.63
N GLU A 74 5.55 8.79 -6.86
CA GLU A 74 6.88 9.10 -7.35
C GLU A 74 7.82 7.94 -6.99
N PHE A 75 8.52 7.44 -7.97
CA PHE A 75 9.44 6.31 -7.81
C PHE A 75 10.67 6.41 -8.74
#